data_7fcb4b169bcc4454411da648f03fedc5
#
_entry.id   7fcb4b169bcc4454411da648f03fedc5
#
_cell.length_a   1.000
_cell.length_b   1.000
_cell.length_c   1.000
_cell.angle_alpha   90.00
_cell.angle_beta   90.00
_cell.angle_gamma   90.00
#
_symmetry.space_group_name_H-M   'P 1'
#
loop_
_entity.id
_entity.type
_entity.pdbx_description
1 polymer ?
#
loop_
_entity_poly.entity_id
_entity_poly.type
_entity_poly.pdbx_seq_one_letter_code
_entity_poly.pdbx_strand_id
1 'polypeptide(L)'
;MTQKTRIEPLPPKRAGLLVGALYRIAKRRLGEVPEPFSVVAQHRRLLVANAVHETMVERASRTLPAGVRELAVFWTARQIGCSWCVDFGSMLQRLDGLDVHRLEDIDEYATSPLFSDDERAAIAYAEAITTDPHTVTDEQVAELRSRFGDAGVVELTYQIGLENMRARMNAALGITEQGFNSGDACRVPWATAEPQFGR
;
A
#
# COMPACT_ATOMS: atom_id res chain seq x y z
N MET A 1 17.92 -16.97 1.79
CA MET A 1 16.94 -17.68 2.64
C MET A 1 15.65 -16.89 2.56
N THR A 2 14.60 -17.42 1.95
CA THR A 2 13.27 -16.79 1.94
C THR A 2 12.78 -16.68 3.38
N GLN A 3 12.60 -15.47 3.88
CA GLN A 3 12.09 -15.24 5.23
C GLN A 3 10.67 -15.81 5.30
N LYS A 4 10.48 -16.82 6.14
CA LYS A 4 9.18 -17.44 6.33
C LYS A 4 8.31 -16.53 7.19
N THR A 5 7.04 -16.30 6.81
CA THR A 5 6.09 -15.57 7.65
C THR A 5 5.98 -16.14 9.05
N ARG A 6 5.78 -15.27 10.03
CA ARG A 6 5.65 -15.68 11.45
C ARG A 6 4.39 -16.49 11.72
N ILE A 7 3.36 -16.28 10.92
CA ILE A 7 2.10 -17.04 10.93
C ILE A 7 1.95 -17.71 9.57
N GLU A 8 1.82 -19.02 9.53
CA GLU A 8 1.65 -19.75 8.28
C GLU A 8 0.37 -19.34 7.55
N PRO A 9 0.43 -19.05 6.24
CA PRO A 9 -0.74 -18.82 5.41
C PRO A 9 -1.73 -20.00 5.51
N LEU A 10 -3.03 -19.72 5.56
CA LEU A 10 -4.05 -20.75 5.55
C LEU A 10 -4.09 -21.43 4.17
N PRO A 11 -3.73 -22.71 4.04
CA PRO A 11 -3.68 -23.35 2.74
C PRO A 11 -5.10 -23.53 2.16
N PRO A 12 -5.28 -23.51 0.82
CA PRO A 12 -6.59 -23.64 0.18
C PRO A 12 -7.38 -24.89 0.59
N LYS A 13 -6.69 -25.99 0.87
CA LYS A 13 -7.30 -27.25 1.34
C LYS A 13 -8.00 -27.11 2.70
N ARG A 14 -7.57 -26.17 3.53
CA ARG A 14 -8.13 -25.90 4.87
C ARG A 14 -9.05 -24.68 4.91
N ALA A 15 -9.16 -23.95 3.81
CA ALA A 15 -9.88 -22.68 3.73
C ALA A 15 -11.41 -22.82 3.96
N GLY A 16 -11.99 -23.95 3.58
CA GLY A 16 -13.44 -24.14 3.56
C GLY A 16 -14.10 -23.38 2.40
N LEU A 17 -15.43 -23.45 2.30
CA LEU A 17 -16.14 -22.94 1.12
C LEU A 17 -16.02 -21.42 0.94
N LEU A 18 -16.26 -20.65 2.00
CA LEU A 18 -16.27 -19.18 1.95
C LEU A 18 -14.89 -18.61 1.62
N VAL A 19 -13.87 -18.97 2.41
CA VAL A 19 -12.50 -18.50 2.20
C VAL A 19 -11.96 -19.03 0.86
N GLY A 20 -12.29 -20.27 0.49
CA GLY A 20 -11.92 -20.82 -0.80
C GLY A 20 -12.55 -20.07 -1.99
N ALA A 21 -13.78 -19.54 -1.84
CA ALA A 21 -14.38 -18.67 -2.84
C ALA A 21 -13.62 -17.33 -2.95
N LEU A 22 -13.28 -16.71 -1.81
CA LEU A 22 -12.49 -15.48 -1.78
C LEU A 22 -11.10 -15.68 -2.41
N TYR A 23 -10.42 -16.79 -2.14
CA TYR A 23 -9.14 -17.14 -2.77
C TYR A 23 -9.25 -17.26 -4.30
N ARG A 24 -10.34 -17.87 -4.78
CA ARG A 24 -10.57 -17.98 -6.23
C ARG A 24 -10.79 -16.62 -6.88
N ILE A 25 -11.51 -15.72 -6.21
CA ILE A 25 -11.72 -14.34 -6.69
C ILE A 25 -10.39 -13.59 -6.71
N ALA A 26 -9.61 -13.62 -5.61
CA ALA A 26 -8.31 -12.99 -5.52
C ALA A 26 -7.35 -13.51 -6.62
N LYS A 27 -7.26 -14.83 -6.79
CA LYS A 27 -6.42 -15.43 -7.82
C LYS A 27 -6.84 -15.04 -9.24
N ARG A 28 -8.15 -14.93 -9.51
CA ARG A 28 -8.63 -14.49 -10.84
C ARG A 28 -8.32 -13.04 -11.12
N ARG A 29 -8.36 -12.18 -10.09
CA ARG A 29 -8.14 -10.73 -10.23
C ARG A 29 -6.65 -10.37 -10.25
N LEU A 30 -5.83 -11.04 -9.44
CA LEU A 30 -4.46 -10.67 -9.13
C LEU A 30 -3.41 -11.68 -9.63
N GLY A 31 -3.84 -12.79 -10.26
CA GLY A 31 -2.96 -13.86 -10.69
C GLY A 31 -2.67 -14.90 -9.61
N GLU A 32 -2.58 -14.47 -8.36
CA GLU A 32 -2.34 -15.32 -7.18
C GLU A 32 -3.11 -14.82 -5.96
N VAL A 33 -3.05 -15.59 -4.86
CA VAL A 33 -3.64 -15.19 -3.59
C VAL A 33 -2.60 -14.36 -2.83
N PRO A 34 -2.87 -13.09 -2.50
CA PRO A 34 -1.97 -12.28 -1.71
C PRO A 34 -1.66 -12.93 -0.36
N GLU A 35 -0.38 -12.97 0.03
CA GLU A 35 0.05 -13.61 1.27
C GLU A 35 -0.60 -13.00 2.51
N PRO A 36 -0.72 -11.64 2.66
CA PRO A 36 -1.44 -11.04 3.78
C PRO A 36 -2.87 -11.57 3.90
N PHE A 37 -3.54 -11.77 2.76
CA PHE A 37 -4.90 -12.27 2.73
C PHE A 37 -4.99 -13.71 3.26
N SER A 38 -4.03 -14.55 2.87
CA SER A 38 -3.97 -15.95 3.32
C SER A 38 -3.53 -16.11 4.79
N VAL A 39 -2.72 -15.18 5.29
CA VAL A 39 -2.36 -15.11 6.72
C VAL A 39 -3.55 -14.65 7.56
N VAL A 40 -4.24 -13.57 7.15
CA VAL A 40 -5.45 -13.08 7.83
C VAL A 40 -6.57 -14.12 7.80
N ALA A 41 -6.60 -15.02 6.82
CA ALA A 41 -7.56 -16.12 6.72
C ALA A 41 -7.52 -17.11 7.89
N GLN A 42 -6.44 -17.14 8.69
CA GLN A 42 -6.40 -17.86 9.97
C GLN A 42 -7.52 -17.37 10.92
N HIS A 43 -7.92 -16.11 10.78
CA HIS A 43 -9.10 -15.55 11.46
C HIS A 43 -10.20 -15.24 10.43
N ARG A 44 -10.97 -16.26 10.04
CA ARG A 44 -11.94 -16.20 8.94
C ARG A 44 -12.92 -15.03 9.00
N ARG A 45 -13.44 -14.69 10.19
CA ARG A 45 -14.38 -13.56 10.36
C ARG A 45 -13.69 -12.23 10.09
N LEU A 46 -12.45 -12.07 10.54
CA LEU A 46 -11.66 -10.87 10.27
C LEU A 46 -11.34 -10.75 8.80
N LEU A 47 -10.99 -11.85 8.11
CA LEU A 47 -10.80 -11.84 6.67
C LEU A 47 -12.03 -11.31 5.91
N VAL A 48 -13.23 -11.80 6.27
CA VAL A 48 -14.46 -11.33 5.61
C VAL A 48 -14.69 -9.84 5.88
N ALA A 49 -14.55 -9.41 7.13
CA ALA A 49 -14.68 -7.98 7.48
C ALA A 49 -13.69 -7.11 6.72
N ASN A 50 -12.42 -7.54 6.64
CA ASN A 50 -11.39 -6.83 5.90
C ASN A 50 -11.69 -6.80 4.39
N ALA A 51 -12.10 -7.91 3.80
CA ALA A 51 -12.42 -7.98 2.37
C ALA A 51 -13.61 -7.06 2.01
N VAL A 52 -14.62 -6.98 2.86
CA VAL A 52 -15.75 -6.05 2.68
C VAL A 52 -15.27 -4.62 2.80
N HIS A 53 -14.52 -4.29 3.84
CA HIS A 53 -13.96 -2.97 4.08
C HIS A 53 -13.11 -2.50 2.89
N GLU A 54 -12.12 -3.30 2.46
CA GLU A 54 -11.26 -2.97 1.32
C GLU A 54 -12.07 -2.71 0.03
N THR A 55 -13.07 -3.56 -0.23
CA THR A 55 -13.93 -3.40 -1.40
C THR A 55 -14.74 -2.10 -1.34
N MET A 56 -15.25 -1.74 -0.16
CA MET A 56 -16.03 -0.51 0.01
C MET A 56 -15.15 0.73 -0.09
N VAL A 57 -13.96 0.70 0.49
CA VAL A 57 -12.98 1.79 0.40
C VAL A 57 -12.52 2.01 -1.04
N GLU A 58 -12.17 0.95 -1.77
CA GLU A 58 -11.79 1.02 -3.19
C GLU A 58 -12.88 1.70 -4.03
N ARG A 59 -14.15 1.37 -3.77
CA ARG A 59 -15.29 1.98 -4.49
C ARG A 59 -15.56 3.42 -4.10
N ALA A 60 -15.28 3.78 -2.86
CA ALA A 60 -15.52 5.13 -2.32
C ALA A 60 -14.41 6.12 -2.71
N SER A 61 -13.18 5.65 -2.89
CA SER A 61 -11.99 6.49 -3.13
C SER A 61 -11.88 6.92 -4.59
N ARG A 62 -12.62 7.96 -4.95
CA ARG A 62 -12.72 8.47 -6.33
C ARG A 62 -12.65 10.00 -6.41
N THR A 63 -12.38 10.67 -5.30
CA THR A 63 -12.30 12.13 -5.26
C THR A 63 -10.93 12.60 -5.76
N LEU A 64 -9.88 11.89 -5.35
CA LEU A 64 -8.52 12.20 -5.75
C LEU A 64 -8.16 11.58 -7.12
N PRO A 65 -7.30 12.26 -7.90
CA PRO A 65 -6.63 11.62 -9.02
C PRO A 65 -5.88 10.36 -8.55
N ALA A 66 -5.97 9.27 -9.33
CA ALA A 66 -5.35 8.00 -8.95
C ALA A 66 -3.84 8.14 -8.67
N GLY A 67 -3.11 8.91 -9.51
CA GLY A 67 -1.67 9.13 -9.32
C GLY A 67 -1.34 9.77 -7.97
N VAL A 68 -2.10 10.77 -7.54
CA VAL A 68 -1.92 11.45 -6.23
C VAL A 68 -2.13 10.47 -5.08
N ARG A 69 -3.23 9.72 -5.12
CA ARG A 69 -3.56 8.74 -4.09
C ARG A 69 -2.53 7.62 -4.01
N GLU A 70 -2.23 7.00 -5.15
CA GLU A 70 -1.35 5.82 -5.21
C GLU A 70 0.09 6.16 -4.81
N LEU A 71 0.58 7.36 -5.14
CA LEU A 71 1.92 7.79 -4.69
C LEU A 71 2.01 8.03 -3.19
N ALA A 72 0.98 8.63 -2.58
CA ALA A 72 0.94 8.80 -1.13
C ALA A 72 0.89 7.44 -0.39
N VAL A 73 0.09 6.50 -0.90
CA VAL A 73 0.02 5.12 -0.37
C VAL A 73 1.36 4.40 -0.53
N PHE A 74 1.97 4.49 -1.71
CA PHE A 74 3.27 3.88 -1.98
C PHE A 74 4.38 4.44 -1.09
N TRP A 75 4.43 5.77 -0.91
CA TRP A 75 5.38 6.42 -0.01
C TRP A 75 5.22 5.95 1.43
N THR A 76 3.98 5.85 1.90
CA THR A 76 3.67 5.31 3.24
C THR A 76 4.22 3.89 3.41
N ALA A 77 3.95 3.02 2.46
CA ALA A 77 4.45 1.64 2.47
C ALA A 77 5.98 1.57 2.50
N ARG A 78 6.62 2.40 1.66
CA ARG A 78 8.07 2.50 1.57
C ARG A 78 8.69 3.00 2.87
N GLN A 79 8.13 4.04 3.45
CA GLN A 79 8.64 4.65 4.68
C GLN A 79 8.57 3.70 5.88
N ILE A 80 7.52 2.88 5.96
CA ILE A 80 7.37 1.83 6.97
C ILE A 80 8.30 0.63 6.68
N GLY A 81 8.78 0.47 5.46
CA GLY A 81 9.62 -0.66 5.03
C GLY A 81 8.82 -1.94 4.73
N CYS A 82 7.55 -1.81 4.30
CA CYS A 82 6.74 -2.96 3.89
C CYS A 82 7.07 -3.38 2.46
N SER A 83 8.01 -4.32 2.29
CA SER A 83 8.40 -4.79 0.96
C SER A 83 7.23 -5.41 0.19
N TRP A 84 6.31 -6.10 0.86
CA TRP A 84 5.10 -6.63 0.23
C TRP A 84 4.20 -5.51 -0.31
N CYS A 85 3.98 -4.45 0.48
CA CYS A 85 3.10 -3.35 0.07
C CYS A 85 3.71 -2.57 -1.12
N VAL A 86 5.02 -2.40 -1.13
CA VAL A 86 5.77 -1.79 -2.25
C VAL A 86 5.65 -2.62 -3.52
N ASP A 87 5.89 -3.95 -3.44
CA ASP A 87 5.78 -4.88 -4.55
C ASP A 87 4.36 -4.91 -5.13
N PHE A 88 3.36 -5.06 -4.27
CA PHE A 88 1.95 -5.09 -4.64
C PHE A 88 1.43 -3.75 -5.16
N GLY A 89 1.80 -2.64 -4.49
CA GLY A 89 1.41 -1.29 -4.88
C GLY A 89 1.96 -0.90 -6.25
N SER A 90 3.20 -1.27 -6.56
CA SER A 90 3.79 -1.06 -7.89
C SER A 90 3.03 -1.84 -8.97
N MET A 91 2.60 -3.07 -8.68
CA MET A 91 1.76 -3.84 -9.61
C MET A 91 0.40 -3.15 -9.84
N LEU A 92 -0.26 -2.67 -8.79
CA LEU A 92 -1.56 -1.99 -8.92
C LEU A 92 -1.42 -0.71 -9.75
N GLN A 93 -0.41 0.11 -9.49
CA GLN A 93 -0.15 1.32 -10.29
C GLN A 93 0.04 1.00 -11.76
N ARG A 94 0.76 -0.08 -12.09
CA ARG A 94 0.94 -0.53 -13.49
C ARG A 94 -0.39 -0.97 -14.11
N LEU A 95 -1.21 -1.70 -13.37
CA LEU A 95 -2.54 -2.13 -13.86
C LEU A 95 -3.47 -0.95 -14.10
N ASP A 96 -3.33 0.13 -13.32
CA ASP A 96 -4.06 1.37 -13.49
C ASP A 96 -3.48 2.28 -14.59
N GLY A 97 -2.42 1.82 -15.28
CA GLY A 97 -1.79 2.55 -16.40
C GLY A 97 -0.92 3.72 -15.95
N LEU A 98 -0.50 3.74 -14.68
CA LEU A 98 0.41 4.77 -14.17
C LEU A 98 1.86 4.45 -14.54
N ASP A 99 2.67 5.49 -14.74
CA ASP A 99 4.11 5.34 -14.99
C ASP A 99 4.83 4.93 -13.69
N VAL A 100 5.19 3.65 -13.61
CA VAL A 100 5.90 3.10 -12.44
C VAL A 100 7.40 3.37 -12.47
N HIS A 101 7.98 3.81 -13.59
CA HIS A 101 9.42 4.13 -13.66
C HIS A 101 9.78 5.29 -12.75
N ARG A 102 8.87 6.25 -12.57
CA ARG A 102 9.07 7.38 -11.65
C ARG A 102 9.19 6.98 -10.18
N LEU A 103 8.77 5.75 -9.81
CA LEU A 103 8.93 5.26 -8.44
C LEU A 103 10.39 5.03 -8.06
N GLU A 104 11.30 4.94 -9.03
CA GLU A 104 12.75 4.89 -8.79
C GLU A 104 13.27 6.22 -8.21
N ASP A 105 12.66 7.34 -8.61
CA ASP A 105 13.02 8.68 -8.18
C ASP A 105 12.17 9.19 -7.00
N ILE A 106 11.36 8.33 -6.38
CA ILE A 106 10.40 8.80 -5.35
C ILE A 106 11.08 9.36 -4.10
N ASP A 107 12.30 8.97 -3.80
CA ASP A 107 13.08 9.55 -2.70
C ASP A 107 13.44 11.02 -2.94
N GLU A 108 13.49 11.42 -4.21
CA GLU A 108 13.77 12.79 -4.64
C GLU A 108 12.49 13.53 -5.04
N TYR A 109 11.31 13.05 -4.59
CA TYR A 109 10.01 13.58 -5.02
C TYR A 109 9.90 15.12 -4.89
N ALA A 110 10.56 15.69 -3.89
CA ALA A 110 10.49 17.13 -3.61
C ALA A 110 11.11 17.98 -4.74
N THR A 111 12.12 17.46 -5.44
CA THR A 111 12.91 18.18 -6.45
C THR A 111 12.82 17.57 -7.84
N SER A 112 12.45 16.29 -7.97
CA SER A 112 12.35 15.61 -9.25
C SER A 112 11.22 16.20 -10.12
N PRO A 113 11.48 16.48 -11.40
CA PRO A 113 10.46 16.98 -12.32
C PRO A 113 9.38 15.95 -12.69
N LEU A 114 9.55 14.69 -12.28
CA LEU A 114 8.62 13.60 -12.56
C LEU A 114 7.35 13.68 -11.73
N PHE A 115 7.32 14.51 -10.68
CA PHE A 115 6.16 14.67 -9.79
C PHE A 115 5.56 16.07 -9.92
N SER A 116 4.25 16.14 -10.05
CA SER A 116 3.50 17.39 -10.02
C SER A 116 3.46 17.99 -8.61
N ASP A 117 3.08 19.26 -8.51
CA ASP A 117 2.94 19.92 -7.21
C ASP A 117 1.88 19.27 -6.33
N ASP A 118 0.79 18.74 -6.92
CA ASP A 118 -0.24 18.02 -6.21
C ASP A 118 0.27 16.68 -5.65
N GLU A 119 1.07 15.96 -6.42
CA GLU A 119 1.70 14.72 -6.00
C GLU A 119 2.74 14.95 -4.91
N ARG A 120 3.57 16.00 -5.04
CA ARG A 120 4.53 16.40 -3.98
C ARG A 120 3.82 16.75 -2.68
N ALA A 121 2.75 17.52 -2.74
CA ALA A 121 1.98 17.87 -1.56
C ALA A 121 1.38 16.64 -0.87
N ALA A 122 0.85 15.70 -1.64
CA ALA A 122 0.29 14.46 -1.11
C ALA A 122 1.36 13.54 -0.50
N ILE A 123 2.53 13.42 -1.14
CA ILE A 123 3.65 12.63 -0.62
C ILE A 123 4.20 13.25 0.67
N ALA A 124 4.41 14.57 0.72
CA ALA A 124 4.86 15.27 1.92
C ALA A 124 3.88 15.12 3.10
N TYR A 125 2.59 15.11 2.82
CA TYR A 125 1.56 14.85 3.83
C TYR A 125 1.60 13.40 4.32
N ALA A 126 1.78 12.44 3.41
CA ALA A 126 1.95 11.03 3.76
C ALA A 126 3.19 10.81 4.64
N GLU A 127 4.28 11.51 4.35
CA GLU A 127 5.51 11.50 5.15
C GLU A 127 5.25 12.00 6.57
N ALA A 128 4.61 13.16 6.72
CA ALA A 128 4.29 13.74 8.02
C ALA A 128 3.42 12.79 8.86
N ILE A 129 2.30 12.28 8.31
CA ILE A 129 1.39 11.37 9.02
C ILE A 129 2.11 10.08 9.43
N THR A 130 2.95 9.55 8.56
CA THR A 130 3.59 8.24 8.78
C THR A 130 4.72 8.32 9.80
N THR A 131 5.46 9.43 9.81
CA THR A 131 6.55 9.67 10.76
C THR A 131 6.03 10.05 12.14
N ASP A 132 5.28 11.14 12.21
CA ASP A 132 4.61 11.62 13.43
C ASP A 132 3.40 12.49 13.04
N PRO A 133 2.16 12.01 13.24
CA PRO A 133 0.96 12.74 12.84
C PRO A 133 0.79 14.08 13.57
N HIS A 134 1.48 14.31 14.69
CA HIS A 134 1.45 15.59 15.41
C HIS A 134 2.28 16.69 14.74
N THR A 135 3.07 16.34 13.72
CA THR A 135 3.84 17.33 12.92
C THR A 135 3.02 17.93 11.78
N VAL A 136 1.84 17.39 11.49
CA VAL A 136 0.92 17.98 10.50
C VAL A 136 0.45 19.36 10.99
N THR A 137 0.64 20.39 10.15
CA THR A 137 0.27 21.77 10.49
C THR A 137 -1.04 22.19 9.86
N ASP A 138 -1.67 23.24 10.42
CA ASP A 138 -2.89 23.83 9.86
C ASP A 138 -2.64 24.37 8.45
N GLU A 139 -1.46 24.94 8.18
CA GLU A 139 -1.06 25.45 6.87
C GLU A 139 -0.97 24.33 5.83
N GLN A 140 -0.38 23.18 6.19
CA GLN A 140 -0.30 22.02 5.31
C GLN A 140 -1.71 21.52 4.95
N VAL A 141 -2.60 21.43 5.94
CA VAL A 141 -4.00 21.03 5.70
C VAL A 141 -4.73 22.07 4.85
N ALA A 142 -4.51 23.37 5.07
CA ALA A 142 -5.13 24.43 4.27
C ALA A 142 -4.66 24.39 2.80
N GLU A 143 -3.37 24.10 2.57
CA GLU A 143 -2.84 23.90 1.23
C GLU A 143 -3.50 22.71 0.53
N LEU A 144 -3.59 21.55 1.18
CA LEU A 144 -4.24 20.36 0.64
C LEU A 144 -5.73 20.61 0.35
N ARG A 145 -6.42 21.36 1.23
CA ARG A 145 -7.82 21.76 0.99
C ARG A 145 -7.97 22.66 -0.24
N SER A 146 -7.03 23.55 -0.50
CA SER A 146 -7.05 24.39 -1.68
C SER A 146 -6.88 23.60 -2.98
N ARG A 147 -6.15 22.48 -2.94
CA ARG A 147 -5.88 21.58 -4.07
C ARG A 147 -6.99 20.56 -4.30
N PHE A 148 -7.47 19.93 -3.22
CA PHE A 148 -8.30 18.71 -3.29
C PHE A 148 -9.70 18.89 -2.65
N GLY A 149 -9.97 20.02 -2.01
CA GLY A 149 -11.18 20.21 -1.22
C GLY A 149 -11.20 19.35 0.06
N ASP A 150 -12.20 19.56 0.91
CA ASP A 150 -12.33 18.83 2.17
C ASP A 150 -12.47 17.31 1.96
N ALA A 151 -13.24 16.88 0.97
CA ALA A 151 -13.44 15.48 0.66
C ALA A 151 -12.15 14.79 0.20
N GLY A 152 -11.33 15.48 -0.62
CA GLY A 152 -10.04 14.97 -1.06
C GLY A 152 -9.03 14.83 0.07
N VAL A 153 -8.98 15.79 0.99
CA VAL A 153 -8.10 15.69 2.19
C VAL A 153 -8.53 14.52 3.07
N VAL A 154 -9.83 14.33 3.29
CA VAL A 154 -10.35 13.20 4.07
C VAL A 154 -10.00 11.87 3.39
N GLU A 155 -10.19 11.77 2.06
CA GLU A 155 -9.83 10.56 1.30
C GLU A 155 -8.32 10.28 1.41
N LEU A 156 -7.47 11.30 1.21
CA LEU A 156 -6.01 11.16 1.31
C LEU A 156 -5.59 10.67 2.70
N THR A 157 -6.08 11.33 3.75
CA THR A 157 -5.78 10.96 5.15
C THR A 157 -6.21 9.53 5.46
N TYR A 158 -7.40 9.15 4.97
CA TYR A 158 -7.92 7.79 5.16
C TYR A 158 -7.05 6.75 4.49
N GLN A 159 -6.64 6.97 3.25
CA GLN A 159 -5.79 6.04 2.49
C GLN A 159 -4.40 5.88 3.11
N ILE A 160 -3.79 6.98 3.56
CA ILE A 160 -2.51 6.96 4.29
C ILE A 160 -2.65 6.18 5.60
N GLY A 161 -3.71 6.44 6.37
CA GLY A 161 -4.00 5.73 7.62
C GLY A 161 -4.22 4.23 7.41
N LEU A 162 -4.95 3.88 6.34
CA LEU A 162 -5.21 2.49 5.97
C LEU A 162 -3.92 1.76 5.58
N GLU A 163 -3.04 2.42 4.79
CA GLU A 163 -1.76 1.84 4.43
C GLU A 163 -0.81 1.72 5.64
N ASN A 164 -0.82 2.69 6.57
CA ASN A 164 -0.12 2.56 7.84
C ASN A 164 -0.54 1.30 8.61
N MET A 165 -1.84 1.00 8.63
CA MET A 165 -2.37 -0.22 9.24
C MET A 165 -1.86 -1.47 8.52
N ARG A 166 -2.00 -1.53 7.19
CA ARG A 166 -1.60 -2.67 6.36
C ARG A 166 -0.12 -2.96 6.47
N ALA A 167 0.71 -1.94 6.27
CA ALA A 167 2.17 -2.06 6.27
C ALA A 167 2.70 -2.52 7.64
N ARG A 168 2.17 -1.96 8.74
CA ARG A 168 2.57 -2.36 10.09
C ARG A 168 2.12 -3.78 10.45
N MET A 169 0.93 -4.21 10.00
CA MET A 169 0.48 -5.58 10.16
C MET A 169 1.38 -6.56 9.40
N ASN A 170 1.69 -6.26 8.13
CA ASN A 170 2.57 -7.09 7.31
C ASN A 170 3.97 -7.20 7.93
N ALA A 171 4.56 -6.09 8.35
CA ALA A 171 5.85 -6.07 9.03
C ALA A 171 5.82 -6.88 10.33
N ALA A 172 4.78 -6.72 11.17
CA ALA A 172 4.62 -7.47 12.41
C ALA A 172 4.48 -8.98 12.18
N LEU A 173 3.88 -9.40 11.07
CA LEU A 173 3.68 -10.80 10.70
C LEU A 173 4.82 -11.39 9.86
N GLY A 174 5.84 -10.57 9.52
CA GLY A 174 6.99 -10.99 8.71
C GLY A 174 6.62 -11.34 7.27
N ILE A 175 5.61 -10.65 6.72
CA ILE A 175 5.18 -10.83 5.34
C ILE A 175 6.10 -9.97 4.45
N THR A 176 6.69 -10.59 3.44
CA THR A 176 7.62 -9.97 2.49
C THR A 176 7.10 -10.08 1.05
N GLU A 177 7.82 -9.47 0.10
CA GLU A 177 7.45 -9.46 -1.31
C GLU A 177 7.11 -10.86 -1.84
N GLN A 178 6.11 -10.93 -2.73
CA GLN A 178 5.69 -12.13 -3.45
C GLN A 178 6.15 -12.16 -4.92
N GLY A 179 6.79 -11.09 -5.41
CA GLY A 179 7.28 -10.99 -6.78
C GLY A 179 6.22 -10.56 -7.79
N PHE A 180 5.24 -9.78 -7.37
CA PHE A 180 4.25 -9.17 -8.27
C PHE A 180 4.90 -8.28 -9.35
N ASN A 181 6.13 -7.81 -9.12
CA ASN A 181 6.92 -7.01 -10.05
C ASN A 181 7.93 -7.83 -10.87
N SER A 182 7.94 -9.14 -10.84
CA SER A 182 8.95 -10.01 -11.46
C SER A 182 8.93 -10.06 -13.00
N GLY A 183 8.24 -9.16 -13.66
CA GLY A 183 8.26 -9.01 -15.12
C GLY A 183 8.48 -7.55 -15.52
N ASP A 184 9.70 -7.16 -15.79
CA ASP A 184 10.15 -5.99 -16.56
C ASP A 184 10.08 -4.57 -15.97
N ALA A 185 9.65 -4.33 -14.75
CA ALA A 185 9.74 -3.00 -14.20
C ALA A 185 10.23 -3.00 -12.76
N CYS A 186 11.26 -2.22 -12.53
CA CYS A 186 11.75 -1.75 -11.25
C CYS A 186 11.88 -2.81 -10.16
N ARG A 187 13.01 -3.49 -10.13
CA ARG A 187 13.58 -3.91 -8.86
C ARG A 187 13.81 -2.62 -8.07
N VAL A 188 12.86 -2.27 -7.23
CA VAL A 188 13.04 -1.17 -6.29
C VAL A 188 14.33 -1.47 -5.52
N PRO A 189 15.34 -0.59 -5.50
CA PRO A 189 16.68 -0.89 -4.99
C PRO A 189 16.72 -1.45 -3.57
N TRP A 190 15.66 -1.23 -2.81
CA TRP A 190 15.52 -1.68 -1.42
C TRP A 190 14.77 -3.02 -1.23
N ALA A 191 14.17 -3.58 -2.26
CA ALA A 191 13.53 -4.91 -2.15
C ALA A 191 14.53 -6.03 -1.84
N THR A 192 15.85 -5.75 -1.99
CA THR A 192 16.96 -6.65 -1.67
C THR A 192 17.74 -6.24 -0.42
N ALA A 193 17.42 -5.09 0.21
CA ALA A 193 18.06 -4.67 1.44
C ALA A 193 17.41 -5.37 2.63
N GLU A 194 18.21 -5.99 3.49
CA GLU A 194 17.75 -6.51 4.78
C GLU A 194 17.06 -5.38 5.57
N PRO A 195 15.97 -5.66 6.29
CA PRO A 195 15.28 -4.64 7.07
C PRO A 195 16.26 -4.03 8.07
N GLN A 196 16.60 -2.77 7.90
CA GLN A 196 17.35 -1.99 8.88
C GLN A 196 16.42 -1.64 10.06
N PHE A 197 16.07 -2.63 10.86
CA PHE A 197 15.60 -2.36 12.20
C PHE A 197 16.83 -2.06 13.06
N GLY A 198 17.19 -0.77 13.17
CA GLY A 198 18.14 -0.27 14.14
C GLY A 198 17.68 -0.69 15.54
N ARG A 199 18.64 -1.13 16.34
CA ARG A 199 18.51 -1.50 17.75
C ARG A 199 18.10 -0.28 18.59
#